data_cf269e2e384bf50bce4db6884e86222d
#
_entry.id   cf269e2e384bf50bce4db6884e86222d
#
_cell.length_a   1.000
_cell.length_b   1.000
_cell.length_c   1.000
_cell.angle_alpha   90.00
_cell.angle_beta   90.00
_cell.angle_gamma   90.00
#
_symmetry.space_group_name_H-M   'P 1'
#
loop_
_entity.id
_entity.type
_entity.pdbx_description
1 polymer ?
#
loop_
_entity_poly.entity_id
_entity_poly.type
_entity_poly.pdbx_seq_one_letter_code
_entity_poly.pdbx_strand_id
1 'polypeptide(L)'
;VKAVLAQPNADDIRVCYVGTVAQTSDRNEPIHWGRTGDPICISVYDHYAISKTEAEKIFVESGIKHWVSLRQSGILYGAILKNFDPIMFHVPLRGMLEWATVEDSGRLLANVCSDDVPEEFWCNFYNIGSGKEYRLTNYEFECYLLDTISCPRPEKIFEPYWFVTRNFHGQWYLDSDKLEEYLHFRANVPVAEYFNYYLG
;
A
#
# COMPACT_ATOMS: atom_id res chain seq x y z
N VAL A 1 -15.52 12.53 -9.87
CA VAL A 1 -15.31 12.85 -11.29
C VAL A 1 -16.30 13.92 -11.77
N LYS A 2 -17.61 13.62 -11.90
CA LYS A 2 -18.60 14.55 -12.46
C LYS A 2 -18.60 15.94 -11.80
N ALA A 3 -18.46 16.00 -10.48
CA ALA A 3 -18.42 17.27 -9.74
C ALA A 3 -17.19 18.11 -10.09
N VAL A 4 -16.03 17.49 -10.32
CA VAL A 4 -14.81 18.17 -10.75
C VAL A 4 -14.97 18.71 -12.17
N LEU A 5 -15.41 17.88 -13.11
CA LEU A 5 -15.58 18.26 -14.51
C LEU A 5 -16.66 19.34 -14.73
N ALA A 6 -17.57 19.51 -13.78
CA ALA A 6 -18.59 20.56 -13.83
C ALA A 6 -18.09 21.94 -13.34
N GLN A 7 -16.86 22.03 -12.82
CA GLN A 7 -16.32 23.31 -12.35
C GLN A 7 -15.83 24.17 -13.52
N PRO A 8 -15.96 25.49 -13.46
CA PRO A 8 -15.46 26.40 -14.50
C PRO A 8 -13.95 26.30 -14.74
N ASN A 9 -13.19 25.93 -13.70
CA ASN A 9 -11.74 25.75 -13.71
C ASN A 9 -11.34 24.27 -13.62
N ALA A 10 -12.13 23.36 -14.19
CA ALA A 10 -11.89 21.92 -14.12
C ALA A 10 -10.49 21.50 -14.57
N ASP A 11 -9.94 22.19 -15.58
CA ASP A 11 -8.60 21.90 -16.13
C ASP A 11 -7.47 22.25 -15.17
N ASP A 12 -7.70 23.15 -14.20
CA ASP A 12 -6.70 23.55 -13.19
C ASP A 12 -6.78 22.70 -11.91
N ILE A 13 -7.84 21.89 -11.76
CA ILE A 13 -8.04 21.08 -10.55
C ILE A 13 -7.17 19.85 -10.60
N ARG A 14 -6.27 19.75 -9.63
CA ARG A 14 -5.44 18.56 -9.38
C ARG A 14 -6.21 17.55 -8.54
N VAL A 15 -6.29 16.31 -8.99
CA VAL A 15 -7.09 15.26 -8.33
C VAL A 15 -6.23 14.06 -8.01
N CYS A 16 -6.20 13.70 -6.73
CA CYS A 16 -5.53 12.50 -6.24
C CYS A 16 -6.57 11.41 -5.97
N TYR A 17 -6.39 10.25 -6.59
CA TYR A 17 -7.14 9.05 -6.28
C TYR A 17 -6.30 8.14 -5.39
N VAL A 18 -6.78 7.82 -4.19
CA VAL A 18 -6.14 6.83 -3.34
C VAL A 18 -6.63 5.43 -3.73
N GLY A 19 -5.82 4.77 -4.55
CA GLY A 19 -6.04 3.41 -5.05
C GLY A 19 -5.58 2.34 -4.07
N THR A 20 -5.27 1.17 -4.60
CA THR A 20 -4.75 0.04 -3.82
C THR A 20 -3.76 -0.79 -4.63
N VAL A 21 -2.73 -1.30 -3.99
CA VAL A 21 -1.81 -2.29 -4.60
C VAL A 21 -2.47 -3.65 -4.82
N ALA A 22 -3.62 -3.92 -4.18
CA ALA A 22 -4.35 -5.17 -4.31
C ALA A 22 -4.69 -5.52 -5.76
N GLN A 23 -4.82 -4.52 -6.64
CA GLN A 23 -5.17 -4.75 -8.04
C GLN A 23 -4.07 -5.41 -8.89
N THR A 24 -2.84 -5.50 -8.40
CA THR A 24 -1.73 -6.18 -9.10
C THR A 24 -1.12 -7.31 -8.30
N SER A 25 -1.63 -7.63 -7.12
CA SER A 25 -0.93 -8.39 -6.10
C SER A 25 -1.41 -9.83 -5.88
N ASP A 26 -2.47 -10.30 -6.56
CA ASP A 26 -2.90 -11.70 -6.41
C ASP A 26 -2.00 -12.63 -7.23
N ARG A 27 -0.85 -12.94 -6.67
CA ARG A 27 0.17 -13.77 -7.30
C ARG A 27 0.60 -14.93 -6.41
N ASN A 28 1.10 -15.98 -7.02
CA ASN A 28 1.64 -17.14 -6.32
C ASN A 28 3.13 -16.98 -6.04
N GLU A 29 3.64 -17.74 -5.05
CA GLU A 29 5.09 -17.91 -4.88
C GLU A 29 5.75 -18.38 -6.19
N PRO A 30 7.03 -18.12 -6.45
CA PRO A 30 8.03 -17.56 -5.52
C PRO A 30 7.88 -16.07 -5.28
N ILE A 31 8.75 -15.50 -4.42
CA ILE A 31 8.80 -14.07 -4.10
C ILE A 31 8.69 -13.25 -5.38
N HIS A 32 7.72 -12.35 -5.39
CA HIS A 32 7.37 -11.57 -6.57
C HIS A 32 7.57 -10.08 -6.32
N TRP A 33 8.38 -9.48 -7.17
CA TRP A 33 8.57 -8.04 -7.22
C TRP A 33 7.51 -7.42 -8.14
N GLY A 34 6.80 -6.41 -7.63
CA GLY A 34 5.78 -5.68 -8.38
C GLY A 34 6.27 -4.32 -8.87
N ARG A 35 5.55 -3.81 -9.85
CA ARG A 35 5.70 -2.46 -10.42
C ARG A 35 4.35 -1.89 -10.73
N THR A 36 4.25 -0.56 -10.79
CA THR A 36 3.00 0.11 -11.17
C THR A 36 2.49 -0.28 -12.55
N GLY A 37 3.40 -0.59 -13.48
CA GLY A 37 3.07 -1.00 -14.86
C GLY A 37 2.75 -2.49 -15.04
N ASP A 38 2.73 -3.28 -13.96
CA ASP A 38 2.39 -4.71 -14.05
C ASP A 38 0.91 -4.89 -14.43
N PRO A 39 0.58 -5.98 -15.14
CA PRO A 39 -0.81 -6.29 -15.47
C PRO A 39 -1.69 -6.40 -14.23
N ILE A 40 -2.93 -5.95 -14.36
CA ILE A 40 -3.96 -6.16 -13.33
C ILE A 40 -4.08 -7.66 -13.05
N CYS A 41 -3.96 -8.02 -11.78
CA CYS A 41 -4.01 -9.41 -11.30
C CYS A 41 -4.68 -9.42 -9.93
N ILE A 42 -6.00 -9.56 -9.91
CA ILE A 42 -6.84 -9.57 -8.72
C ILE A 42 -7.50 -10.92 -8.52
N SER A 43 -7.72 -11.30 -7.27
CA SER A 43 -8.54 -12.48 -6.96
C SER A 43 -9.98 -12.22 -7.37
N VAL A 44 -10.59 -13.22 -8.02
CA VAL A 44 -12.01 -13.13 -8.44
C VAL A 44 -12.99 -13.00 -7.27
N TYR A 45 -12.54 -13.31 -6.07
CA TYR A 45 -13.34 -13.20 -4.84
C TYR A 45 -13.04 -11.91 -4.06
N ASP A 46 -12.08 -11.11 -4.52
CA ASP A 46 -11.71 -9.85 -3.88
C ASP A 46 -12.56 -8.70 -4.43
N HIS A 47 -13.77 -8.57 -3.90
CA HIS A 47 -14.68 -7.48 -4.27
C HIS A 47 -14.11 -6.09 -3.99
N TYR A 48 -13.22 -5.97 -2.99
CA TYR A 48 -12.53 -4.71 -2.72
C TYR A 48 -11.60 -4.35 -3.87
N ALA A 49 -10.67 -5.25 -4.25
CA ALA A 49 -9.74 -4.97 -5.35
C ALA A 49 -10.47 -4.75 -6.68
N ILE A 50 -11.54 -5.51 -6.96
CA ILE A 50 -12.39 -5.34 -8.14
C ILE A 50 -12.97 -3.93 -8.18
N SER A 51 -13.66 -3.50 -7.11
CA SER A 51 -14.31 -2.19 -7.05
C SER A 51 -13.32 -1.03 -7.12
N LYS A 52 -12.16 -1.17 -6.48
CA LYS A 52 -11.08 -0.16 -6.53
C LYS A 52 -10.46 -0.06 -7.92
N THR A 53 -10.31 -1.19 -8.62
CA THR A 53 -9.79 -1.22 -10.00
C THR A 53 -10.77 -0.55 -10.98
N GLU A 54 -12.06 -0.83 -10.85
CA GLU A 54 -13.10 -0.18 -11.66
C GLU A 54 -13.15 1.34 -11.39
N ALA A 55 -13.05 1.75 -10.12
CA ALA A 55 -13.02 3.16 -9.76
C ALA A 55 -11.77 3.87 -10.33
N GLU A 56 -10.58 3.24 -10.27
CA GLU A 56 -9.37 3.77 -10.86
C GLU A 56 -9.53 3.95 -12.38
N LYS A 57 -10.09 2.96 -13.08
CA LYS A 57 -10.35 3.04 -14.52
C LYS A 57 -11.27 4.22 -14.87
N ILE A 58 -12.41 4.34 -14.18
CA ILE A 58 -13.35 5.45 -14.38
C ILE A 58 -12.66 6.80 -14.13
N PHE A 59 -11.78 6.86 -13.15
CA PHE A 59 -11.04 8.06 -12.80
C PHE A 59 -10.05 8.45 -13.90
N VAL A 60 -9.24 7.52 -14.36
CA VAL A 60 -8.24 7.71 -15.43
C VAL A 60 -8.90 8.09 -16.78
N GLU A 61 -10.01 7.45 -17.12
CA GLU A 61 -10.74 7.68 -18.37
C GLU A 61 -11.66 8.92 -18.30
N SER A 62 -11.67 9.65 -17.17
CA SER A 62 -12.64 10.71 -16.91
C SER A 62 -12.46 11.99 -17.72
N GLY A 63 -11.28 12.22 -18.28
CA GLY A 63 -10.91 13.48 -18.93
C GLY A 63 -10.40 14.56 -17.99
N ILE A 64 -10.22 14.30 -16.69
CA ILE A 64 -9.52 15.20 -15.76
C ILE A 64 -8.08 15.38 -16.25
N LYS A 65 -7.61 16.62 -16.31
CA LYS A 65 -6.27 16.94 -16.89
C LYS A 65 -5.13 16.60 -15.95
N HIS A 66 -5.27 16.87 -14.66
CA HIS A 66 -4.21 16.66 -13.67
C HIS A 66 -4.70 15.64 -12.64
N TRP A 67 -4.48 14.37 -12.91
CA TRP A 67 -4.84 13.28 -12.00
C TRP A 67 -3.59 12.48 -11.59
N VAL A 68 -3.64 11.85 -10.43
CA VAL A 68 -2.67 10.85 -10.00
C VAL A 68 -3.38 9.71 -9.27
N SER A 69 -2.98 8.48 -9.53
CA SER A 69 -3.42 7.31 -8.74
C SER A 69 -2.30 6.88 -7.80
N LEU A 70 -2.55 7.02 -6.51
CA LEU A 70 -1.65 6.59 -5.44
C LEU A 70 -2.16 5.27 -4.88
N ARG A 71 -1.53 4.15 -5.27
CA ARG A 71 -1.93 2.80 -4.87
C ARG A 71 -1.36 2.47 -3.49
N GLN A 72 -2.20 2.59 -2.47
CA GLN A 72 -1.84 2.34 -1.08
C GLN A 72 -1.55 0.86 -0.84
N SER A 73 -0.43 0.57 -0.19
CA SER A 73 -0.09 -0.74 0.37
C SER A 73 -0.69 -0.93 1.77
N GLY A 74 -0.32 -2.00 2.48
CA GLY A 74 -0.69 -2.18 3.88
C GLY A 74 -0.20 -1.04 4.75
N ILE A 75 -1.05 -0.55 5.65
CA ILE A 75 -0.74 0.58 6.52
C ILE A 75 -0.42 0.08 7.93
N LEU A 76 0.77 0.45 8.43
CA LEU A 76 1.14 0.29 9.83
C LEU A 76 0.63 1.51 10.62
N TYR A 77 -0.08 1.27 11.71
CA TYR A 77 -0.65 2.31 12.57
C TYR A 77 -0.74 1.84 14.02
N GLY A 78 -0.62 2.77 14.96
CA GLY A 78 -0.48 2.47 16.40
C GLY A 78 -1.61 1.63 17.02
N ALA A 79 -2.80 1.59 16.42
CA ALA A 79 -3.91 0.78 16.93
C ALA A 79 -3.97 -0.65 16.36
N ILE A 80 -3.02 -1.06 15.51
CA ILE A 80 -3.03 -2.39 14.89
C ILE A 80 -2.99 -3.52 15.93
N LEU A 81 -2.29 -3.30 17.03
CA LEU A 81 -2.19 -4.25 18.15
C LEU A 81 -3.49 -4.38 18.96
N LYS A 82 -4.38 -3.39 18.88
CA LYS A 82 -5.67 -3.41 19.59
C LYS A 82 -6.74 -4.17 18.82
N ASN A 83 -6.52 -4.36 17.53
CA ASN A 83 -7.48 -4.97 16.63
C ASN A 83 -6.77 -6.05 15.82
N PHE A 84 -6.43 -7.18 16.46
CA PHE A 84 -5.96 -8.35 15.73
C PHE A 84 -7.04 -8.81 14.75
N ASP A 85 -6.85 -8.48 13.48
CA ASP A 85 -7.81 -8.80 12.44
C ASP A 85 -7.45 -10.18 11.85
N PRO A 86 -8.41 -11.13 11.75
CA PRO A 86 -8.20 -12.41 11.08
C PRO A 86 -7.71 -12.30 9.63
N ILE A 87 -7.75 -11.12 9.02
CA ILE A 87 -7.20 -10.86 7.69
C ILE A 87 -5.70 -11.21 7.61
N MET A 88 -4.97 -11.20 8.73
CA MET A 88 -3.58 -11.65 8.80
C MET A 88 -3.38 -13.08 8.29
N PHE A 89 -4.39 -13.95 8.45
CA PHE A 89 -4.37 -15.33 7.94
C PHE A 89 -4.71 -15.44 6.46
N HIS A 90 -5.15 -14.35 5.82
CA HIS A 90 -5.39 -14.29 4.38
C HIS A 90 -4.10 -14.02 3.58
N VAL A 91 -2.96 -13.92 4.26
CA VAL A 91 -1.65 -13.79 3.64
C VAL A 91 -0.82 -15.02 4.01
N PRO A 92 -0.20 -15.73 3.04
CA PRO A 92 0.70 -16.82 3.37
C PRO A 92 1.86 -16.32 4.25
N LEU A 93 2.36 -17.14 5.16
CA LEU A 93 3.53 -16.76 5.99
C LEU A 93 4.76 -16.35 5.17
N ARG A 94 4.90 -16.91 3.96
CA ARG A 94 5.96 -16.55 3.00
C ARG A 94 5.56 -15.45 2.02
N GLY A 95 4.31 -15.00 2.08
CA GLY A 95 3.85 -13.83 1.35
C GLY A 95 4.65 -12.60 1.79
N MET A 96 4.69 -11.59 0.95
CA MET A 96 5.47 -10.39 1.20
C MET A 96 4.64 -9.13 0.97
N LEU A 97 4.99 -8.06 1.65
CA LEU A 97 4.40 -6.75 1.44
C LEU A 97 5.44 -5.67 1.74
N GLU A 98 5.46 -4.64 0.93
CA GLU A 98 6.11 -3.39 1.30
C GLU A 98 5.08 -2.52 2.02
N TRP A 99 5.23 -2.43 3.32
CA TRP A 99 4.32 -1.67 4.19
C TRP A 99 4.56 -0.16 4.05
N ALA A 100 3.54 0.62 4.38
CA ALA A 100 3.66 2.06 4.58
C ALA A 100 3.23 2.40 6.00
N THR A 101 3.93 3.35 6.64
CA THR A 101 3.47 3.88 7.92
C THR A 101 2.32 4.87 7.70
N VAL A 102 1.44 5.01 8.69
CA VAL A 102 0.35 6.00 8.61
C VAL A 102 0.91 7.43 8.55
N GLU A 103 2.04 7.68 9.21
CA GLU A 103 2.71 8.97 9.22
C GLU A 103 3.29 9.31 7.84
N ASP A 104 3.93 8.33 7.17
CA ASP A 104 4.44 8.52 5.81
C ASP A 104 3.28 8.74 4.83
N SER A 105 2.22 7.94 4.93
CA SER A 105 1.02 8.11 4.11
C SER A 105 0.38 9.48 4.32
N GLY A 106 0.34 9.98 5.56
CA GLY A 106 -0.16 11.32 5.88
C GLY A 106 0.70 12.44 5.27
N ARG A 107 2.04 12.34 5.40
CA ARG A 107 2.96 13.31 4.78
C ARG A 107 2.84 13.30 3.26
N LEU A 108 2.77 12.11 2.65
CA LEU A 108 2.56 11.97 1.23
C LEU A 108 1.32 12.73 0.75
N LEU A 109 0.18 12.54 1.42
CA LEU A 109 -1.07 13.22 1.07
C LEU A 109 -1.00 14.73 1.30
N ALA A 110 -0.23 15.19 2.27
CA ALA A 110 0.03 16.62 2.45
C ALA A 110 0.94 17.18 1.34
N ASN A 111 2.02 16.46 1.01
CA ASN A 111 3.01 16.94 0.05
C ASN A 111 2.49 16.93 -1.39
N VAL A 112 1.58 16.02 -1.76
CA VAL A 112 0.93 16.05 -3.08
C VAL A 112 0.07 17.29 -3.31
N CYS A 113 -0.34 17.96 -2.24
CA CYS A 113 -1.09 19.22 -2.32
C CYS A 113 -0.20 20.46 -2.52
N SER A 114 1.13 20.30 -2.56
CA SER A 114 2.07 21.41 -2.80
C SER A 114 1.98 21.91 -4.23
N ASP A 115 2.19 23.20 -4.42
CA ASP A 115 2.30 23.82 -5.74
C ASP A 115 3.60 23.44 -6.45
N ASP A 116 4.62 22.96 -5.71
CA ASP A 116 5.93 22.57 -6.23
C ASP A 116 5.95 21.19 -6.90
N VAL A 117 4.85 20.45 -6.88
CA VAL A 117 4.75 19.13 -7.54
C VAL A 117 4.84 19.31 -9.04
N PRO A 118 5.88 18.74 -9.71
CA PRO A 118 6.14 19.00 -11.12
C PRO A 118 5.09 18.37 -12.04
N GLU A 119 4.96 18.93 -13.25
CA GLU A 119 3.91 18.52 -14.19
C GLU A 119 4.01 17.05 -14.61
N GLU A 120 5.20 16.50 -14.74
CA GLU A 120 5.44 15.10 -15.10
C GLU A 120 5.00 14.10 -14.01
N PHE A 121 4.70 14.57 -12.80
CA PHE A 121 4.13 13.75 -11.74
C PHE A 121 2.69 13.33 -12.05
N TRP A 122 1.93 14.22 -12.70
CA TRP A 122 0.52 14.01 -12.98
C TRP A 122 0.29 13.02 -14.12
N CYS A 123 -0.93 12.54 -14.25
CA CYS A 123 -1.34 11.51 -15.23
C CYS A 123 -0.55 10.19 -15.08
N ASN A 124 -0.19 9.85 -13.85
CA ASN A 124 0.63 8.68 -13.52
C ASN A 124 0.04 7.85 -12.38
N PHE A 125 0.62 6.66 -12.22
CA PHE A 125 0.35 5.73 -11.12
C PHE A 125 1.60 5.57 -10.26
N TYR A 126 1.42 5.46 -8.95
CA TYR A 126 2.51 5.19 -8.02
C TYR A 126 2.07 4.20 -6.95
N ASN A 127 2.97 3.28 -6.57
CA ASN A 127 2.79 2.43 -5.41
C ASN A 127 3.33 3.14 -4.17
N ILE A 128 2.52 3.19 -3.10
CA ILE A 128 2.92 3.76 -1.82
C ILE A 128 3.59 2.68 -0.98
N GLY A 129 4.79 2.95 -0.50
CA GLY A 129 5.54 2.12 0.44
C GLY A 129 6.58 2.95 1.19
N SER A 130 6.84 2.61 2.45
CA SER A 130 7.85 3.30 3.27
C SER A 130 9.29 2.87 2.98
N GLY A 131 9.51 2.17 1.86
CA GLY A 131 10.83 1.84 1.37
C GLY A 131 11.38 0.50 1.84
N LYS A 132 12.67 0.29 1.59
CA LYS A 132 13.35 -0.99 1.74
C LYS A 132 13.21 -1.62 3.12
N GLU A 133 13.28 -0.82 4.18
CA GLU A 133 13.17 -1.29 5.56
C GLU A 133 11.79 -1.90 5.88
N TYR A 134 10.77 -1.53 5.12
CA TYR A 134 9.39 -1.99 5.29
C TYR A 134 8.99 -3.12 4.33
N ARG A 135 9.96 -3.70 3.62
CA ARG A 135 9.78 -4.88 2.77
C ARG A 135 9.90 -6.14 3.61
N LEU A 136 8.78 -6.59 4.15
CA LEU A 136 8.70 -7.73 5.05
C LEU A 136 8.00 -8.90 4.39
N THR A 137 8.40 -10.11 4.76
CA THR A 137 7.52 -11.27 4.64
C THR A 137 6.43 -11.20 5.70
N ASN A 138 5.32 -11.91 5.50
CA ASN A 138 4.28 -11.98 6.53
C ASN A 138 4.82 -12.58 7.83
N TYR A 139 5.72 -13.56 7.75
CA TYR A 139 6.38 -14.13 8.92
C TYR A 139 7.20 -13.09 9.71
N GLU A 140 7.98 -12.25 9.01
CA GLU A 140 8.74 -11.17 9.66
C GLU A 140 7.82 -10.13 10.29
N PHE A 141 6.75 -9.74 9.59
CA PHE A 141 5.72 -8.85 10.13
C PHE A 141 5.09 -9.43 11.40
N GLU A 142 4.67 -10.70 11.38
CA GLU A 142 4.11 -11.38 12.54
C GLU A 142 5.10 -11.45 13.70
N CYS A 143 6.38 -11.69 13.40
CA CYS A 143 7.43 -11.67 14.43
C CYS A 143 7.54 -10.32 15.11
N TYR A 144 7.62 -9.23 14.36
CA TYR A 144 7.65 -7.88 14.93
C TYR A 144 6.41 -7.58 15.76
N LEU A 145 5.23 -7.93 15.24
CA LEU A 145 3.96 -7.69 15.90
C LEU A 145 3.87 -8.41 17.24
N LEU A 146 4.22 -9.71 17.26
CA LEU A 146 4.17 -10.53 18.47
C LEU A 146 5.25 -10.16 19.49
N ASP A 147 6.45 -9.81 19.03
CA ASP A 147 7.53 -9.35 19.90
C ASP A 147 7.11 -8.07 20.67
N THR A 148 6.40 -7.15 20.02
CA THR A 148 5.92 -5.90 20.63
C THR A 148 4.98 -6.14 21.83
N ILE A 149 4.20 -7.22 21.80
CA ILE A 149 3.30 -7.60 22.89
C ILE A 149 3.85 -8.74 23.75
N SER A 150 5.15 -9.03 23.65
CA SER A 150 5.84 -10.09 24.39
C SER A 150 5.22 -11.49 24.21
N CYS A 151 4.64 -11.75 23.04
CA CYS A 151 4.13 -13.06 22.67
C CYS A 151 5.22 -13.95 22.04
N PRO A 152 5.08 -15.28 22.15
CA PRO A 152 5.96 -16.20 21.44
C PRO A 152 5.90 -16.03 19.92
N ARG A 153 6.91 -16.54 19.23
CA ARG A 153 7.00 -16.57 17.75
C ARG A 153 5.77 -17.24 17.10
N PRO A 154 5.42 -16.87 15.85
CA PRO A 154 4.25 -17.39 15.15
C PRO A 154 4.09 -18.92 15.20
N GLU A 155 5.19 -19.67 15.00
CA GLU A 155 5.20 -21.14 15.00
C GLU A 155 4.88 -21.77 16.37
N LYS A 156 4.79 -20.99 17.43
CA LYS A 156 4.40 -21.45 18.77
C LYS A 156 2.94 -21.16 19.10
N ILE A 157 2.28 -20.32 18.30
CA ILE A 157 0.93 -19.82 18.56
C ILE A 157 -0.02 -20.22 17.45
N PHE A 158 0.43 -20.19 16.20
CA PHE A 158 -0.42 -20.40 15.03
C PHE A 158 -0.15 -21.74 14.37
N GLU A 159 -1.20 -22.42 13.98
CA GLU A 159 -1.07 -23.62 13.17
C GLU A 159 -0.85 -23.26 11.70
N PRO A 160 0.08 -23.91 10.98
CA PRO A 160 0.38 -23.56 9.59
C PRO A 160 -0.83 -23.56 8.65
N TYR A 161 -1.82 -24.42 8.90
CA TYR A 161 -3.03 -24.53 8.08
C TYR A 161 -4.06 -23.40 8.31
N TRP A 162 -3.82 -22.50 9.27
CA TRP A 162 -4.65 -21.30 9.43
C TRP A 162 -4.37 -20.27 8.35
N PHE A 163 -3.17 -20.28 7.79
CA PHE A 163 -2.76 -19.36 6.73
C PHE A 163 -3.17 -19.89 5.36
N VAL A 164 -3.61 -18.99 4.49
CA VAL A 164 -3.82 -19.33 3.09
C VAL A 164 -2.51 -19.70 2.42
N THR A 165 -2.60 -20.45 1.32
CA THR A 165 -1.42 -20.92 0.57
C THR A 165 -1.17 -20.10 -0.70
N ARG A 166 -2.09 -19.21 -1.06
CA ARG A 166 -1.99 -18.34 -2.22
C ARG A 166 -1.72 -16.91 -1.77
N ASN A 167 -0.80 -16.24 -2.45
CA ASN A 167 -0.50 -14.85 -2.14
C ASN A 167 -1.73 -13.96 -2.36
N PHE A 168 -1.92 -13.01 -1.44
CA PHE A 168 -3.04 -12.09 -1.45
C PHE A 168 -2.54 -10.71 -1.04
N HIS A 169 -2.73 -9.70 -1.89
CA HIS A 169 -2.33 -8.31 -1.70
C HIS A 169 -0.83 -8.05 -1.49
N GLY A 170 0.04 -9.04 -1.67
CA GLY A 170 1.43 -8.96 -1.25
C GLY A 170 2.44 -8.87 -2.39
N GLN A 171 3.22 -7.79 -2.40
CA GLN A 171 4.41 -7.62 -3.25
C GLN A 171 5.40 -6.69 -2.56
N TRP A 172 6.68 -6.81 -2.92
CA TRP A 172 7.66 -5.75 -2.78
C TRP A 172 7.74 -4.97 -4.08
N TYR A 173 7.97 -3.66 -4.01
CA TYR A 173 7.91 -2.80 -5.19
C TYR A 173 9.30 -2.38 -5.65
N LEU A 174 9.54 -2.52 -6.96
CA LEU A 174 10.78 -2.08 -7.60
C LEU A 174 10.79 -0.56 -7.84
N ASP A 175 9.63 0.05 -7.87
CA ASP A 175 9.44 1.43 -8.29
C ASP A 175 8.76 2.35 -7.25
N SER A 176 8.61 1.88 -5.99
CA SER A 176 8.04 2.72 -4.91
C SER A 176 8.90 3.95 -4.58
N ASP A 177 10.21 3.89 -4.90
CA ASP A 177 11.13 5.00 -4.66
C ASP A 177 10.86 6.21 -5.57
N LYS A 178 10.26 6.01 -6.75
CA LYS A 178 9.86 7.11 -7.64
C LYS A 178 8.93 8.11 -6.98
N LEU A 179 8.03 7.63 -6.12
CA LEU A 179 7.10 8.49 -5.39
C LEU A 179 7.85 9.32 -4.32
N GLU A 180 8.83 8.71 -3.66
CA GLU A 180 9.72 9.41 -2.73
C GLU A 180 10.55 10.49 -3.40
N GLU A 181 11.04 10.24 -4.62
CA GLU A 181 11.81 11.21 -5.40
C GLU A 181 11.00 12.49 -5.67
N TYR A 182 9.69 12.39 -5.88
CA TYR A 182 8.81 13.55 -6.10
C TYR A 182 8.35 14.21 -4.80
N LEU A 183 7.99 13.43 -3.80
CA LEU A 183 7.21 13.94 -2.67
C LEU A 183 7.95 13.95 -1.33
N HIS A 184 9.13 13.32 -1.21
CA HIS A 184 9.97 13.32 0.00
C HIS A 184 9.18 13.07 1.28
N PHE A 185 8.39 12.01 1.29
CA PHE A 185 7.42 11.74 2.36
C PHE A 185 7.89 10.75 3.42
N ARG A 186 8.96 9.98 3.15
CA ARG A 186 9.45 8.93 4.06
C ARG A 186 10.24 9.51 5.21
N ALA A 187 9.89 9.11 6.45
CA ALA A 187 10.68 9.46 7.63
C ALA A 187 11.96 8.62 7.75
N ASN A 188 12.02 7.48 7.04
CA ASN A 188 13.14 6.53 7.11
C ASN A 188 13.43 6.02 8.53
N VAL A 189 12.39 5.88 9.36
CA VAL A 189 12.49 5.26 10.68
C VAL A 189 12.77 3.76 10.48
N PRO A 190 13.77 3.16 11.14
CA PRO A 190 13.99 1.72 11.07
C PRO A 190 12.75 0.94 11.50
N VAL A 191 12.41 -0.14 10.77
CA VAL A 191 11.18 -0.89 11.04
C VAL A 191 11.10 -1.43 12.48
N ALA A 192 12.20 -1.93 13.01
CA ALA A 192 12.26 -2.41 14.40
C ALA A 192 11.99 -1.29 15.42
N GLU A 193 12.51 -0.08 15.16
CA GLU A 193 12.25 1.10 15.98
C GLU A 193 10.78 1.51 15.89
N TYR A 194 10.19 1.48 14.70
CA TYR A 194 8.79 1.79 14.49
C TYR A 194 7.88 0.86 15.30
N PHE A 195 8.10 -0.45 15.24
CA PHE A 195 7.32 -1.40 16.02
C PHE A 195 7.46 -1.19 17.54
N ASN A 196 8.67 -0.93 18.02
CA ASN A 196 8.92 -0.75 19.45
C ASN A 196 8.38 0.57 20.01
N TYR A 197 8.41 1.64 19.23
CA TYR A 197 8.09 2.99 19.71
C TYR A 197 6.66 3.43 19.40
N TYR A 198 6.16 3.10 18.20
CA TYR A 198 4.85 3.56 17.76
C TYR A 198 3.73 2.53 17.97
N LEU A 199 4.08 1.26 18.06
CA LEU A 199 3.11 0.18 18.27
C LEU A 199 3.16 -0.39 19.68
N GLY A 200 4.26 -0.20 20.41
CA GLY A 200 4.49 -0.71 21.78
C GLY A 200 3.80 0.06 22.91
#